data_27f66a8d786995070279ad6433bb5335
#
_entry.id   27f66a8d786995070279ad6433bb5335
#
_cell.length_a   1.000
_cell.length_b   1.000
_cell.length_c   1.000
_cell.angle_alpha   90.00
_cell.angle_beta   90.00
_cell.angle_gamma   90.00
#
_symmetry.space_group_name_H-M   'P 1'
#
loop_
_entity.id
_entity.type
_entity.pdbx_description
1 polymer ?
#
loop_
_entity_poly.entity_id
_entity_poly.type
_entity_poly.pdbx_seq_one_letter_code
_entity_poly.pdbx_strand_id
1 'polypeptide(L)'
;MSEYNYDIVVLGAGPGGYEAAIRCAQYGKNTALVEARDLGGTCLNRGCIPTKALLHGAEVYQSALNAASCGVTTGEVGFDFAKLAEYKDSVVAGLRKGIAGLEKAHGVKVINGFGKLVDEHTLDVDGEKVTFDKLILATGSAPARPPIPGIDGENVVTSDEVLSMTELPDSFVIIGGGVIGIEFATLFASLGKPVTVIEMMPSILPGVDADIVKMLSTRVLKRKKVTVINNAKVLSLIHISEPTRPEPIS
;
A
#
# COMPACT_ATOMS: atom_id res chain seq x y z
N MET A 1 -28.00 0.33 -33.60
CA MET A 1 -27.45 -0.54 -32.52
C MET A 1 -25.97 -0.26 -32.49
N SER A 2 -25.38 -0.14 -31.32
CA SER A 2 -23.92 0.06 -31.18
C SER A 2 -23.19 -1.12 -31.84
N GLU A 3 -22.13 -0.85 -32.57
CA GLU A 3 -21.25 -1.87 -33.17
C GLU A 3 -20.50 -2.68 -32.10
N TYR A 4 -20.39 -2.11 -30.89
CA TYR A 4 -19.64 -2.63 -29.75
C TYR A 4 -20.55 -3.01 -28.57
N ASN A 5 -20.08 -3.90 -27.70
CA ASN A 5 -20.76 -4.29 -26.46
C ASN A 5 -20.93 -3.10 -25.50
N TYR A 6 -19.92 -2.21 -25.44
CA TYR A 6 -19.87 -1.05 -24.54
C TYR A 6 -19.42 0.21 -25.28
N ASP A 7 -19.95 1.37 -24.85
CA ASP A 7 -19.42 2.65 -25.31
C ASP A 7 -18.02 2.88 -24.71
N ILE A 8 -17.85 2.52 -23.43
CA ILE A 8 -16.60 2.69 -22.71
C ILE A 8 -16.28 1.44 -21.91
N VAL A 9 -15.04 0.95 -22.04
CA VAL A 9 -14.47 -0.02 -21.13
C VAL A 9 -13.37 0.65 -20.33
N VAL A 10 -13.34 0.43 -19.01
CA VAL A 10 -12.26 0.86 -18.14
C VAL A 10 -11.49 -0.39 -17.71
N LEU A 11 -10.20 -0.43 -17.97
CA LEU A 11 -9.33 -1.53 -17.57
C LEU A 11 -8.56 -1.19 -16.30
N GLY A 12 -8.91 -1.87 -15.20
CA GLY A 12 -8.40 -1.66 -13.86
C GLY A 12 -9.36 -0.86 -12.99
N ALA A 13 -9.69 -1.38 -11.80
CA ALA A 13 -10.63 -0.79 -10.85
C ALA A 13 -9.95 -0.13 -9.63
N GLY A 14 -8.75 0.41 -9.81
CA GLY A 14 -8.15 1.32 -8.84
C GLY A 14 -8.85 2.67 -8.78
N PRO A 15 -8.38 3.65 -7.96
CA PRO A 15 -9.01 4.96 -7.84
C PRO A 15 -9.22 5.68 -9.17
N GLY A 16 -8.27 5.58 -10.10
CA GLY A 16 -8.42 6.14 -11.44
C GLY A 16 -9.47 5.43 -12.30
N GLY A 17 -9.75 4.15 -12.04
CA GLY A 17 -10.62 3.32 -12.85
C GLY A 17 -12.07 3.33 -12.37
N TYR A 18 -12.36 2.97 -11.12
CA TYR A 18 -13.74 2.89 -10.65
C TYR A 18 -14.43 4.26 -10.66
N GLU A 19 -13.71 5.33 -10.32
CA GLU A 19 -14.26 6.69 -10.38
C GLU A 19 -14.57 7.10 -11.83
N ALA A 20 -13.67 6.77 -12.78
CA ALA A 20 -13.90 7.03 -14.20
C ALA A 20 -15.10 6.23 -14.73
N ALA A 21 -15.24 4.96 -14.35
CA ALA A 21 -16.35 4.12 -14.78
C ALA A 21 -17.69 4.67 -14.30
N ILE A 22 -17.80 5.00 -12.99
CA ILE A 22 -18.98 5.65 -12.42
C ILE A 22 -19.30 6.96 -13.17
N ARG A 23 -18.28 7.78 -13.43
CA ARG A 23 -18.48 9.06 -14.10
C ARG A 23 -18.95 8.90 -15.55
N CYS A 24 -18.41 7.94 -16.28
CA CYS A 24 -18.86 7.61 -17.63
C CYS A 24 -20.35 7.17 -17.62
N ALA A 25 -20.73 6.31 -16.68
CA ALA A 25 -22.11 5.86 -16.53
C ALA A 25 -23.05 7.00 -16.17
N GLN A 26 -22.63 7.94 -15.31
CA GLN A 26 -23.41 9.16 -14.99
C GLN A 26 -23.65 10.05 -16.23
N TYR A 27 -22.75 10.03 -17.21
CA TYR A 27 -22.95 10.69 -18.49
C TYR A 27 -23.78 9.86 -19.49
N GLY A 28 -24.44 8.79 -19.03
CA GLY A 28 -25.32 7.96 -19.85
C GLY A 28 -24.59 7.01 -20.78
N LYS A 29 -23.31 6.73 -20.55
CA LYS A 29 -22.52 5.77 -21.35
C LYS A 29 -22.74 4.34 -20.86
N ASN A 30 -22.94 3.40 -21.78
CA ASN A 30 -22.91 1.98 -21.47
C ASN A 30 -21.46 1.60 -21.13
N THR A 31 -21.20 1.37 -19.83
CA THR A 31 -19.84 1.28 -19.31
C THR A 31 -19.56 -0.07 -18.66
N ALA A 32 -18.42 -0.69 -18.99
CA ALA A 32 -17.87 -1.83 -18.25
C ALA A 32 -16.56 -1.47 -17.57
N LEU A 33 -16.33 -2.12 -16.42
CA LEU A 33 -15.11 -2.01 -15.61
C LEU A 33 -14.50 -3.41 -15.47
N VAL A 34 -13.30 -3.60 -16.02
CA VAL A 34 -12.58 -4.88 -15.97
C VAL A 34 -11.55 -4.83 -14.84
N GLU A 35 -11.59 -5.82 -13.94
CA GLU A 35 -10.65 -5.90 -12.80
C GLU A 35 -10.17 -7.34 -12.58
N ALA A 36 -8.85 -7.50 -12.49
CA ALA A 36 -8.21 -8.81 -12.35
C ALA A 36 -8.17 -9.33 -10.90
N ARG A 37 -8.32 -8.45 -9.91
CA ARG A 37 -8.18 -8.79 -8.48
C ARG A 37 -9.36 -8.27 -7.67
N ASP A 38 -9.19 -7.06 -7.12
CA ASP A 38 -10.11 -6.48 -6.15
C ASP A 38 -10.53 -5.06 -6.53
N LEU A 39 -11.82 -4.77 -6.49
CA LEU A 39 -12.34 -3.40 -6.63
C LEU A 39 -11.64 -2.45 -5.63
N GLY A 40 -11.29 -1.25 -6.09
CA GLY A 40 -10.54 -0.26 -5.33
C GLY A 40 -9.04 -0.31 -5.57
N GLY A 41 -8.53 -1.35 -6.26
CA GLY A 41 -7.14 -1.49 -6.68
C GLY A 41 -6.14 -1.46 -5.53
N THR A 42 -4.90 -1.06 -5.82
CA THR A 42 -3.80 -1.03 -4.84
C THR A 42 -4.10 -0.12 -3.66
N CYS A 43 -4.57 1.10 -3.88
CA CYS A 43 -4.79 2.08 -2.81
C CYS A 43 -5.73 1.55 -1.72
N LEU A 44 -6.88 1.00 -2.12
CA LEU A 44 -7.88 0.50 -1.16
C LEU A 44 -7.46 -0.81 -0.51
N ASN A 45 -6.87 -1.74 -1.27
CA ASN A 45 -6.67 -3.10 -0.80
C ASN A 45 -5.26 -3.35 -0.24
N ARG A 46 -4.24 -2.69 -0.77
CA ARG A 46 -2.82 -2.98 -0.51
C ARG A 46 -1.94 -1.71 -0.42
N GLY A 47 -2.52 -0.56 -0.08
CA GLY A 47 -1.81 0.71 -0.07
C GLY A 47 -2.35 1.68 0.96
N CYS A 48 -2.99 2.74 0.49
CA CYS A 48 -3.38 3.89 1.31
C CYS A 48 -4.28 3.50 2.49
N ILE A 49 -5.38 2.80 2.21
CA ILE A 49 -6.41 2.52 3.23
C ILE A 49 -5.89 1.59 4.32
N PRO A 50 -5.34 0.40 4.03
CA PRO A 50 -4.83 -0.48 5.08
C PRO A 50 -3.69 0.17 5.87
N THR A 51 -2.79 0.93 5.21
CA THR A 51 -1.73 1.66 5.90
C THR A 51 -2.30 2.69 6.88
N LYS A 52 -3.30 3.49 6.47
CA LYS A 52 -3.93 4.50 7.34
C LYS A 52 -4.73 3.87 8.47
N ALA A 53 -5.38 2.73 8.25
CA ALA A 53 -6.05 1.99 9.31
C ALA A 53 -5.07 1.50 10.39
N LEU A 54 -3.93 0.94 9.99
CA LEU A 54 -2.87 0.53 10.91
C LEU A 54 -2.24 1.74 11.64
N LEU A 55 -1.94 2.83 10.93
CA LEU A 55 -1.42 4.07 11.53
C LEU A 55 -2.39 4.65 12.54
N HIS A 56 -3.71 4.66 12.25
CA HIS A 56 -4.72 5.11 13.19
C HIS A 56 -4.72 4.27 14.48
N GLY A 57 -4.68 2.94 14.38
CA GLY A 57 -4.58 2.08 15.55
C GLY A 57 -3.30 2.31 16.36
N ALA A 58 -2.17 2.53 15.69
CA ALA A 58 -0.92 2.88 16.35
C ALA A 58 -0.98 4.27 17.04
N GLU A 59 -1.70 5.23 16.45
CA GLU A 59 -1.95 6.56 17.05
C GLU A 59 -2.82 6.46 18.30
N VAL A 60 -3.89 5.66 18.27
CA VAL A 60 -4.73 5.38 19.44
C VAL A 60 -3.89 4.77 20.57
N TYR A 61 -3.05 3.78 20.25
CA TYR A 61 -2.13 3.18 21.21
C TYR A 61 -1.18 4.22 21.84
N GLN A 62 -0.53 5.06 21.01
CA GLN A 62 0.36 6.12 21.48
C GLN A 62 -0.39 7.16 22.31
N SER A 63 -1.63 7.51 21.96
CA SER A 63 -2.47 8.43 22.70
C SER A 63 -2.82 7.87 24.09
N ALA A 64 -3.13 6.57 24.17
CA ALA A 64 -3.39 5.90 25.44
C ALA A 64 -2.15 5.88 26.35
N LEU A 65 -0.96 5.57 25.81
CA LEU A 65 0.31 5.61 26.54
C LEU A 65 0.65 6.99 27.10
N ASN A 66 0.27 8.07 26.38
CA ASN A 66 0.56 9.44 26.74
C ASN A 66 -0.61 10.16 27.43
N ALA A 67 -1.69 9.47 27.72
CA ALA A 67 -2.94 10.04 28.24
C ALA A 67 -2.76 10.84 29.55
N ALA A 68 -1.85 10.40 30.41
CA ALA A 68 -1.53 11.08 31.69
C ALA A 68 -1.06 12.54 31.51
N SER A 69 -0.42 12.85 30.38
CA SER A 69 0.01 14.22 30.04
C SER A 69 -1.16 15.20 29.88
N CYS A 70 -2.35 14.66 29.59
CA CYS A 70 -3.61 15.42 29.46
C CYS A 70 -4.53 15.25 30.69
N GLY A 71 -4.04 14.63 31.79
CA GLY A 71 -4.82 14.40 33.00
C GLY A 71 -5.77 13.19 32.90
N VAL A 72 -5.67 12.34 31.87
CA VAL A 72 -6.48 11.13 31.70
C VAL A 72 -5.76 9.95 32.33
N THR A 73 -6.44 9.24 33.23
CA THR A 73 -5.90 8.03 33.86
C THR A 73 -6.29 6.81 33.04
N THR A 74 -5.29 6.00 32.66
CA THR A 74 -5.49 4.70 32.03
C THR A 74 -4.95 3.61 32.95
N GLY A 75 -5.47 2.37 32.82
CA GLY A 75 -4.82 1.20 33.41
C GLY A 75 -3.60 0.77 32.58
N GLU A 76 -3.25 -0.52 32.66
CA GLU A 76 -2.22 -1.09 31.79
C GLU A 76 -2.62 -0.96 30.31
N VAL A 77 -1.73 -0.41 29.49
CA VAL A 77 -1.97 -0.16 28.07
C VAL A 77 -1.10 -1.11 27.24
N GLY A 78 -1.75 -1.99 26.49
CA GLY A 78 -1.11 -2.90 25.55
C GLY A 78 -1.77 -2.82 24.16
N PHE A 79 -1.23 -3.53 23.20
CA PHE A 79 -1.86 -3.72 21.91
C PHE A 79 -1.73 -5.18 21.45
N ASP A 80 -2.70 -5.60 20.64
CA ASP A 80 -2.74 -6.89 19.98
C ASP A 80 -2.69 -6.63 18.47
N PHE A 81 -1.58 -7.01 17.83
CA PHE A 81 -1.37 -6.70 16.42
C PHE A 81 -2.29 -7.53 15.52
N ALA A 82 -2.64 -8.75 15.90
CA ALA A 82 -3.59 -9.56 15.13
C ALA A 82 -4.98 -8.90 15.07
N LYS A 83 -5.47 -8.36 16.20
CA LYS A 83 -6.72 -7.60 16.23
C LYS A 83 -6.63 -6.28 15.46
N LEU A 84 -5.47 -5.63 15.47
CA LEU A 84 -5.25 -4.44 14.63
C LEU A 84 -5.28 -4.78 13.14
N ALA A 85 -4.73 -5.94 12.75
CA ALA A 85 -4.81 -6.45 11.39
C ALA A 85 -6.27 -6.77 11.01
N GLU A 86 -7.05 -7.42 11.86
CA GLU A 86 -8.48 -7.66 11.66
C GLU A 86 -9.28 -6.36 11.50
N TYR A 87 -9.01 -5.35 12.32
CA TYR A 87 -9.62 -4.03 12.19
C TYR A 87 -9.31 -3.42 10.80
N LYS A 88 -8.05 -3.42 10.37
CA LYS A 88 -7.64 -2.99 9.03
C LYS A 88 -8.40 -3.73 7.94
N ASP A 89 -8.54 -5.06 8.03
CA ASP A 89 -9.24 -5.87 7.04
C ASP A 89 -10.73 -5.55 7.00
N SER A 90 -11.35 -5.28 8.14
CA SER A 90 -12.76 -4.86 8.22
C SER A 90 -13.01 -3.53 7.51
N VAL A 91 -12.11 -2.55 7.68
CA VAL A 91 -12.16 -1.25 6.99
C VAL A 91 -12.07 -1.43 5.48
N VAL A 92 -11.09 -2.22 5.01
CA VAL A 92 -10.89 -2.51 3.58
C VAL A 92 -12.12 -3.20 2.99
N ALA A 93 -12.65 -4.24 3.66
CA ALA A 93 -13.82 -4.97 3.20
C ALA A 93 -15.07 -4.08 3.12
N GLY A 94 -15.28 -3.21 4.10
CA GLY A 94 -16.38 -2.24 4.12
C GLY A 94 -16.33 -1.29 2.93
N LEU A 95 -15.18 -0.71 2.64
CA LEU A 95 -15.00 0.20 1.52
C LEU A 95 -15.08 -0.50 0.16
N ARG A 96 -14.55 -1.72 0.03
CA ARG A 96 -14.69 -2.52 -1.19
C ARG A 96 -16.17 -2.80 -1.50
N LYS A 97 -16.96 -3.16 -0.49
CA LYS A 97 -18.41 -3.33 -0.62
C LYS A 97 -19.10 -2.03 -1.02
N GLY A 98 -18.65 -0.89 -0.50
CA GLY A 98 -19.14 0.44 -0.88
C GLY A 98 -18.94 0.73 -2.37
N ILE A 99 -17.73 0.49 -2.91
CA ILE A 99 -17.45 0.68 -4.34
C ILE A 99 -18.34 -0.24 -5.19
N ALA A 100 -18.44 -1.53 -4.85
CA ALA A 100 -19.32 -2.45 -5.57
C ALA A 100 -20.78 -1.99 -5.58
N GLY A 101 -21.25 -1.39 -4.48
CA GLY A 101 -22.57 -0.78 -4.38
C GLY A 101 -22.73 0.42 -5.31
N LEU A 102 -21.73 1.29 -5.39
CA LEU A 102 -21.73 2.46 -6.28
C LEU A 102 -21.72 2.06 -7.75
N GLU A 103 -20.87 1.10 -8.15
CA GLU A 103 -20.83 0.58 -9.51
C GLU A 103 -22.21 0.03 -9.92
N LYS A 104 -22.81 -0.79 -9.08
CA LYS A 104 -24.14 -1.35 -9.30
C LYS A 104 -25.20 -0.26 -9.39
N ALA A 105 -25.18 0.73 -8.51
CA ALA A 105 -26.18 1.82 -8.47
C ALA A 105 -26.14 2.69 -9.74
N HIS A 106 -24.98 2.82 -10.37
CA HIS A 106 -24.80 3.57 -11.61
C HIS A 106 -24.89 2.70 -12.88
N GLY A 107 -25.16 1.40 -12.73
CA GLY A 107 -25.32 0.49 -13.88
C GLY A 107 -24.02 0.12 -14.57
N VAL A 108 -22.87 0.31 -13.90
CA VAL A 108 -21.57 -0.14 -14.44
C VAL A 108 -21.50 -1.67 -14.38
N LYS A 109 -21.16 -2.29 -15.51
CA LYS A 109 -20.93 -3.73 -15.57
C LYS A 109 -19.52 -4.07 -15.13
N VAL A 110 -19.38 -4.62 -13.94
CA VAL A 110 -18.08 -5.15 -13.47
C VAL A 110 -17.83 -6.51 -14.09
N ILE A 111 -16.68 -6.68 -14.73
CA ILE A 111 -16.18 -7.92 -15.33
C ILE A 111 -14.91 -8.30 -14.59
N ASN A 112 -14.95 -9.42 -13.86
CA ASN A 112 -13.78 -9.92 -13.14
C ASN A 112 -12.92 -10.76 -14.10
N GLY A 113 -11.65 -10.47 -14.19
CA GLY A 113 -10.69 -11.19 -15.01
C GLY A 113 -9.52 -10.32 -15.47
N PHE A 114 -8.49 -10.98 -15.99
CA PHE A 114 -7.31 -10.29 -16.51
C PHE A 114 -7.56 -9.84 -17.96
N GLY A 115 -7.74 -8.54 -18.16
CA GLY A 115 -7.96 -7.95 -19.48
C GLY A 115 -6.66 -7.77 -20.26
N LYS A 116 -6.63 -8.30 -21.48
CA LYS A 116 -5.54 -8.14 -22.44
C LYS A 116 -6.07 -7.49 -23.71
N LEU A 117 -5.44 -6.39 -24.15
CA LEU A 117 -5.79 -5.74 -25.41
C LEU A 117 -5.40 -6.63 -26.59
N VAL A 118 -6.36 -6.94 -27.43
CA VAL A 118 -6.19 -7.76 -28.63
C VAL A 118 -6.04 -6.88 -29.87
N ASP A 119 -6.90 -5.88 -29.98
CA ASP A 119 -6.90 -4.87 -31.05
C ASP A 119 -7.43 -3.53 -30.51
N GLU A 120 -7.64 -2.56 -31.39
CA GLU A 120 -8.04 -1.18 -31.02
C GLU A 120 -9.39 -1.10 -30.30
N HIS A 121 -10.26 -2.11 -30.43
CA HIS A 121 -11.61 -2.11 -29.90
C HIS A 121 -11.99 -3.40 -29.15
N THR A 122 -11.03 -4.30 -28.87
CA THR A 122 -11.28 -5.60 -28.25
C THR A 122 -10.31 -5.89 -27.11
N LEU A 123 -10.86 -6.20 -25.94
CA LEU A 123 -10.16 -6.87 -24.84
C LEU A 123 -10.50 -8.37 -24.85
N ASP A 124 -9.52 -9.19 -24.59
CA ASP A 124 -9.70 -10.57 -24.12
C ASP A 124 -9.65 -10.53 -22.60
N VAL A 125 -10.71 -11.01 -21.95
CA VAL A 125 -10.79 -11.11 -20.49
C VAL A 125 -10.94 -12.58 -20.14
N ASP A 126 -9.83 -13.23 -19.84
CA ASP A 126 -9.74 -14.67 -19.54
C ASP A 126 -10.42 -15.57 -20.59
N GLY A 127 -10.30 -15.21 -21.88
CA GLY A 127 -10.85 -15.94 -23.02
C GLY A 127 -12.21 -15.42 -23.52
N GLU A 128 -12.83 -14.47 -22.83
CA GLU A 128 -14.05 -13.80 -23.26
C GLU A 128 -13.73 -12.47 -23.94
N LYS A 129 -14.28 -12.26 -25.14
CA LYS A 129 -14.08 -11.01 -25.90
C LYS A 129 -15.06 -9.94 -25.46
N VAL A 130 -14.51 -8.79 -25.07
CA VAL A 130 -15.25 -7.58 -24.67
C VAL A 130 -14.93 -6.49 -25.68
N THR A 131 -15.93 -6.03 -26.45
CA THR A 131 -15.74 -4.98 -27.47
C THR A 131 -16.22 -3.62 -26.97
N PHE A 132 -15.54 -2.53 -27.41
CA PHE A 132 -15.78 -1.17 -26.93
C PHE A 132 -15.46 -0.12 -28.00
N ASP A 133 -16.15 1.02 -27.96
CA ASP A 133 -15.79 2.18 -28.77
C ASP A 133 -14.54 2.91 -28.20
N LYS A 134 -14.50 3.11 -26.87
CA LYS A 134 -13.36 3.76 -26.18
C LYS A 134 -12.85 2.94 -25.01
N LEU A 135 -11.54 2.98 -24.78
CA LEU A 135 -10.87 2.32 -23.67
C LEU A 135 -10.19 3.35 -22.77
N ILE A 136 -10.39 3.22 -21.46
CA ILE A 136 -9.64 3.92 -20.43
C ILE A 136 -8.68 2.93 -19.77
N LEU A 137 -7.37 3.18 -19.89
CA LEU A 137 -6.34 2.38 -19.25
C LEU A 137 -6.05 2.92 -17.84
N ALA A 138 -6.43 2.15 -16.83
CA ALA A 138 -6.21 2.46 -15.40
C ALA A 138 -5.56 1.27 -14.67
N THR A 139 -4.60 0.62 -15.32
CA THR A 139 -4.01 -0.67 -14.94
C THR A 139 -3.12 -0.62 -13.70
N GLY A 140 -2.79 0.59 -13.21
CA GLY A 140 -2.05 0.77 -11.96
C GLY A 140 -0.58 0.37 -12.01
N SER A 141 -0.05 -0.06 -10.88
CA SER A 141 1.36 -0.44 -10.68
C SER A 141 1.50 -1.53 -9.64
N ALA A 142 2.66 -2.15 -9.58
CA ALA A 142 3.03 -3.14 -8.57
C ALA A 142 4.32 -2.70 -7.85
N PRO A 143 4.58 -3.22 -6.62
CA PRO A 143 5.85 -2.99 -5.93
C PRO A 143 7.02 -3.47 -6.80
N ALA A 144 8.06 -2.63 -6.92
CA ALA A 144 9.26 -3.00 -7.65
C ALA A 144 10.18 -3.84 -6.75
N ARG A 145 10.77 -4.90 -7.31
CA ARG A 145 11.87 -5.65 -6.70
C ARG A 145 13.14 -5.32 -7.48
N PRO A 146 14.01 -4.43 -6.98
CA PRO A 146 15.26 -4.08 -7.65
C PRO A 146 16.20 -5.29 -7.67
N PRO A 147 17.13 -5.38 -8.63
CA PRO A 147 18.06 -6.51 -8.75
C PRO A 147 19.18 -6.43 -7.70
N ILE A 148 18.81 -6.61 -6.44
CA ILE A 148 19.74 -6.66 -5.31
C ILE A 148 19.92 -8.12 -4.92
N PRO A 149 21.16 -8.66 -4.85
CA PRO A 149 21.39 -10.03 -4.38
C PRO A 149 20.73 -10.28 -3.02
N GLY A 150 19.94 -11.35 -2.91
CA GLY A 150 19.17 -11.68 -1.71
C GLY A 150 17.78 -11.03 -1.59
N ILE A 151 17.31 -10.29 -2.60
CA ILE A 151 15.99 -9.62 -2.58
C ILE A 151 14.81 -10.61 -2.46
N ASP A 152 15.00 -11.85 -2.89
CA ASP A 152 14.01 -12.91 -2.80
C ASP A 152 14.17 -13.79 -1.56
N GLY A 153 14.96 -13.33 -0.59
CA GLY A 153 15.13 -14.01 0.70
C GLY A 153 13.81 -14.06 1.50
N GLU A 154 13.65 -15.08 2.34
CA GLU A 154 12.43 -15.36 3.11
C GLU A 154 11.98 -14.18 3.99
N ASN A 155 12.93 -13.42 4.54
CA ASN A 155 12.65 -12.26 5.40
C ASN A 155 12.58 -10.93 4.64
N VAL A 156 12.56 -10.97 3.29
CA VAL A 156 12.46 -9.78 2.45
C VAL A 156 11.06 -9.68 1.88
N VAL A 157 10.36 -8.64 2.29
CA VAL A 157 8.95 -8.42 1.96
C VAL A 157 8.75 -7.07 1.28
N THR A 158 7.73 -6.96 0.45
CA THR A 158 7.28 -5.69 -0.12
C THR A 158 6.15 -5.10 0.73
N SER A 159 5.63 -3.95 0.33
CA SER A 159 4.48 -3.32 0.97
C SER A 159 3.24 -4.21 1.00
N ASP A 160 3.04 -5.06 0.00
CA ASP A 160 1.88 -5.95 -0.09
C ASP A 160 1.92 -7.01 1.02
N GLU A 161 3.07 -7.66 1.21
CA GLU A 161 3.25 -8.66 2.26
C GLU A 161 3.23 -8.01 3.66
N VAL A 162 3.84 -6.83 3.83
CA VAL A 162 3.79 -6.08 5.09
C VAL A 162 2.36 -5.82 5.55
N LEU A 163 1.47 -5.42 4.64
CA LEU A 163 0.07 -5.16 4.96
C LEU A 163 -0.75 -6.42 5.22
N SER A 164 -0.20 -7.59 4.90
CA SER A 164 -0.82 -8.90 5.16
C SER A 164 -0.30 -9.58 6.43
N MET A 165 0.67 -8.98 7.14
CA MET A 165 1.20 -9.51 8.39
C MET A 165 0.13 -9.55 9.50
N THR A 166 0.15 -10.62 10.29
CA THR A 166 -0.64 -10.78 11.52
C THR A 166 0.23 -10.78 12.78
N GLU A 167 1.55 -10.87 12.60
CA GLU A 167 2.55 -10.84 13.67
C GLU A 167 3.61 -9.78 13.33
N LEU A 168 4.19 -9.16 14.35
CA LEU A 168 5.24 -8.16 14.18
C LEU A 168 6.61 -8.78 14.40
N PRO A 169 7.54 -8.66 13.45
CA PRO A 169 8.96 -8.94 13.67
C PRO A 169 9.55 -8.10 14.81
N ASP A 170 10.70 -8.54 15.33
CA ASP A 170 11.38 -7.81 16.40
C ASP A 170 11.95 -6.46 15.96
N SER A 171 12.33 -6.35 14.68
CA SER A 171 12.85 -5.11 14.09
C SER A 171 12.57 -5.05 12.58
N PHE A 172 12.72 -3.84 12.01
CA PHE A 172 12.54 -3.59 10.59
C PHE A 172 13.72 -2.83 10.01
N VAL A 173 14.19 -3.28 8.84
CA VAL A 173 15.06 -2.51 7.96
C VAL A 173 14.25 -2.19 6.70
N ILE A 174 14.07 -0.91 6.41
CA ILE A 174 13.29 -0.43 5.27
C ILE A 174 14.25 0.13 4.22
N ILE A 175 14.21 -0.42 3.02
CA ILE A 175 14.99 0.06 1.88
C ILE A 175 14.13 1.01 1.08
N GLY A 176 14.52 2.27 1.08
CA GLY A 176 13.82 3.39 0.44
C GLY A 176 13.11 4.30 1.43
N GLY A 177 13.52 5.55 1.45
CA GLY A 177 12.95 6.64 2.25
C GLY A 177 11.83 7.40 1.54
N GLY A 178 11.14 6.78 0.60
CA GLY A 178 9.94 7.34 -0.04
C GLY A 178 8.73 7.33 0.90
N VAL A 179 7.58 7.82 0.42
CA VAL A 179 6.35 7.98 1.22
C VAL A 179 5.95 6.67 1.92
N ILE A 180 5.91 5.56 1.20
CA ILE A 180 5.51 4.24 1.72
C ILE A 180 6.47 3.79 2.82
N GLY A 181 7.79 3.89 2.59
CA GLY A 181 8.79 3.50 3.59
C GLY A 181 8.72 4.33 4.87
N ILE A 182 8.49 5.64 4.74
CA ILE A 182 8.36 6.54 5.90
C ILE A 182 7.05 6.32 6.66
N GLU A 183 5.95 5.98 5.98
CA GLU A 183 4.69 5.59 6.65
C GLU A 183 4.88 4.31 7.47
N PHE A 184 5.50 3.27 6.91
CA PHE A 184 5.80 2.05 7.65
C PHE A 184 6.81 2.28 8.78
N ALA A 185 7.84 3.11 8.55
CA ALA A 185 8.77 3.47 9.63
C ALA A 185 8.04 4.14 10.79
N THR A 186 7.10 5.03 10.50
CA THR A 186 6.28 5.72 11.51
C THR A 186 5.36 4.73 12.23
N LEU A 187 4.71 3.83 11.50
CA LEU A 187 3.83 2.80 12.04
C LEU A 187 4.57 1.91 13.05
N PHE A 188 5.62 1.23 12.59
CA PHE A 188 6.31 0.24 13.42
C PHE A 188 7.03 0.85 14.60
N ALA A 189 7.65 2.03 14.42
CA ALA A 189 8.23 2.77 15.53
C ALA A 189 7.17 3.23 16.54
N SER A 190 5.94 3.55 16.11
CA SER A 190 4.83 3.86 17.01
C SER A 190 4.36 2.64 17.81
N LEU A 191 4.53 1.45 17.26
CA LEU A 191 4.26 0.17 17.94
C LEU A 191 5.47 -0.32 18.77
N GLY A 192 6.50 0.51 18.94
CA GLY A 192 7.66 0.22 19.79
C GLY A 192 8.73 -0.66 19.16
N LYS A 193 8.68 -0.90 17.83
CA LYS A 193 9.67 -1.71 17.15
C LYS A 193 10.87 -0.87 16.70
N PRO A 194 12.12 -1.36 16.82
CA PRO A 194 13.29 -0.75 16.21
C PRO A 194 13.16 -0.68 14.69
N VAL A 195 13.39 0.51 14.12
CA VAL A 195 13.29 0.71 12.67
C VAL A 195 14.51 1.45 12.14
N THR A 196 15.09 0.93 11.07
CA THR A 196 16.15 1.58 10.30
C THR A 196 15.68 1.79 8.86
N VAL A 197 15.77 3.02 8.36
CA VAL A 197 15.50 3.37 6.96
C VAL A 197 16.82 3.61 6.25
N ILE A 198 17.04 2.94 5.12
CA ILE A 198 18.22 3.12 4.26
C ILE A 198 17.78 3.79 2.97
N GLU A 199 18.30 4.98 2.70
CA GLU A 199 17.97 5.78 1.52
C GLU A 199 19.22 6.11 0.71
N MET A 200 19.18 5.85 -0.60
CA MET A 200 20.30 6.12 -1.49
C MET A 200 20.47 7.60 -1.83
N MET A 201 19.41 8.36 -1.74
CA MET A 201 19.42 9.80 -2.00
C MET A 201 19.95 10.58 -0.79
N PRO A 202 20.36 11.86 -0.96
CA PRO A 202 20.80 12.70 0.16
C PRO A 202 19.73 12.98 1.23
N SER A 203 18.45 12.81 0.88
CA SER A 203 17.32 13.03 1.77
C SER A 203 16.22 12.01 1.53
N ILE A 204 15.48 11.67 2.58
CA ILE A 204 14.20 10.97 2.45
C ILE A 204 13.16 11.85 1.75
N LEU A 205 12.09 11.26 1.26
CA LEU A 205 10.95 11.92 0.60
C LEU A 205 11.40 12.85 -0.55
N PRO A 206 12.11 12.33 -1.56
CA PRO A 206 12.54 13.15 -2.68
C PRO A 206 11.31 13.77 -3.38
N GLY A 207 11.38 15.07 -3.67
CA GLY A 207 10.28 15.83 -4.27
C GLY A 207 9.30 16.48 -3.27
N VAL A 208 9.45 16.24 -1.96
CA VAL A 208 8.73 16.96 -0.91
C VAL A 208 9.57 18.16 -0.46
N ASP A 209 8.89 19.24 -0.10
CA ASP A 209 9.52 20.47 0.40
C ASP A 209 10.50 20.19 1.55
N ALA A 210 11.71 20.73 1.45
CA ALA A 210 12.81 20.44 2.37
C ALA A 210 12.49 20.80 3.84
N ASP A 211 11.74 21.88 4.07
CA ASP A 211 11.36 22.30 5.41
C ASP A 211 10.37 21.32 6.03
N ILE A 212 9.45 20.78 5.25
CA ILE A 212 8.52 19.71 5.68
C ILE A 212 9.28 18.43 6.03
N VAL A 213 10.22 18.00 5.15
CA VAL A 213 11.07 16.83 5.40
C VAL A 213 11.90 17.01 6.68
N LYS A 214 12.49 18.19 6.90
CA LYS A 214 13.24 18.51 8.11
C LYS A 214 12.35 18.46 9.36
N MET A 215 11.12 18.99 9.28
CA MET A 215 10.16 18.94 10.36
C MET A 215 9.78 17.51 10.72
N LEU A 216 9.44 16.68 9.72
CA LEU A 216 9.12 15.27 9.88
C LEU A 216 10.29 14.50 10.52
N SER A 217 11.50 14.68 9.99
CA SER A 217 12.70 14.00 10.50
C SER A 217 12.96 14.35 11.97
N THR A 218 12.84 15.63 12.35
CA THR A 218 13.16 16.08 13.71
C THR A 218 12.05 15.86 14.72
N ARG A 219 10.80 16.08 14.32
CA ARG A 219 9.65 16.05 15.24
C ARG A 219 8.95 14.70 15.32
N VAL A 220 9.07 13.88 14.27
CA VAL A 220 8.41 12.57 14.21
C VAL A 220 9.45 11.45 14.29
N LEU A 221 10.27 11.27 13.27
CA LEU A 221 11.16 10.12 13.15
C LEU A 221 12.18 10.06 14.30
N LYS A 222 12.85 11.18 14.62
CA LYS A 222 13.82 11.24 15.72
C LYS A 222 13.17 10.97 17.08
N ARG A 223 11.97 11.51 17.33
CA ARG A 223 11.24 11.26 18.59
C ARG A 223 10.82 9.80 18.74
N LYS A 224 10.49 9.14 17.64
CA LYS A 224 10.17 7.70 17.58
C LYS A 224 11.41 6.81 17.49
N LYS A 225 12.62 7.38 17.57
CA LYS A 225 13.91 6.68 17.52
C LYS A 225 14.12 5.89 16.21
N VAL A 226 13.53 6.35 15.11
CA VAL A 226 13.82 5.79 13.77
C VAL A 226 15.22 6.19 13.35
N THR A 227 16.05 5.23 12.99
CA THR A 227 17.37 5.47 12.41
C THR A 227 17.20 5.71 10.90
N VAL A 228 17.74 6.82 10.39
CA VAL A 228 17.70 7.12 8.94
C VAL A 228 19.13 7.25 8.44
N ILE A 229 19.48 6.45 7.43
CA ILE A 229 20.81 6.41 6.80
C ILE A 229 20.64 6.86 5.34
N ASN A 230 21.02 8.10 5.07
CA ASN A 230 20.99 8.68 3.73
C ASN A 230 22.31 8.46 2.99
N ASN A 231 22.33 8.67 1.67
CA ASN A 231 23.49 8.45 0.80
C ASN A 231 24.04 7.00 0.88
N ALA A 232 23.16 6.05 1.18
CA ALA A 232 23.52 4.65 1.39
C ALA A 232 22.83 3.74 0.35
N LYS A 233 23.62 3.16 -0.54
CA LYS A 233 23.13 2.19 -1.52
C LYS A 233 23.26 0.79 -0.96
N VAL A 234 22.15 0.05 -0.89
CA VAL A 234 22.14 -1.37 -0.51
C VAL A 234 22.68 -2.18 -1.68
N LEU A 235 23.79 -2.88 -1.46
CA LEU A 235 24.46 -3.67 -2.49
C LEU A 235 24.11 -5.15 -2.43
N SER A 236 23.73 -5.66 -1.25
CA SER A 236 23.38 -7.06 -1.02
C SER A 236 22.53 -7.19 0.24
N LEU A 237 21.66 -8.20 0.29
CA LEU A 237 20.85 -8.60 1.45
C LEU A 237 21.27 -9.97 1.99
N ILE A 238 22.26 -10.61 1.39
CA ILE A 238 22.67 -11.98 1.74
C ILE A 238 23.23 -12.07 3.17
N HIS A 239 23.89 -10.99 3.66
CA HIS A 239 24.54 -10.99 4.98
C HIS A 239 23.64 -10.47 6.12
N ILE A 240 22.39 -10.08 5.85
CA ILE A 240 21.46 -9.61 6.89
C ILE A 240 20.89 -10.79 7.72
N SER A 241 20.90 -12.00 7.17
CA SER A 241 20.33 -13.21 7.79
C SER A 241 21.32 -14.12 8.49
N GLU A 242 22.64 -13.89 8.36
CA GLU A 242 23.65 -14.68 9.07
C GLU A 242 24.25 -13.86 10.21
N PRO A 243 24.16 -14.34 11.47
CA PRO A 243 24.98 -13.78 12.54
C PRO A 243 26.45 -14.05 12.16
N THR A 244 27.24 -12.99 12.00
CA THR A 244 28.69 -13.12 11.83
C THR A 244 29.25 -14.00 12.94
N ARG A 245 29.64 -15.26 12.61
CA ARG A 245 30.47 -16.05 13.48
C ARG A 245 31.79 -15.26 13.66
N PRO A 246 32.18 -15.00 14.91
CA PRO A 246 33.54 -14.46 15.13
C PRO A 246 34.53 -15.44 14.50
N GLU A 247 35.35 -14.97 13.58
CA GLU A 247 36.49 -15.75 13.10
C GLU A 247 37.38 -16.10 14.32
N PRO A 248 37.79 -17.34 14.49
CA PRO A 248 38.75 -17.66 15.56
C PRO A 248 40.05 -16.92 15.28
N ILE A 249 40.44 -16.08 16.22
CA ILE A 249 41.76 -15.43 16.20
C ILE A 249 42.79 -16.52 16.34
N SER A 250 43.51 -16.79 15.25
CA SER A 250 44.70 -17.64 15.22
C SER A 250 45.91 -16.91 15.75
#